data_ce17f07935140a83ba010b968b0a6b1a
#
_entry.id   ce17f07935140a83ba010b968b0a6b1a
#
_cell.length_a   1.000
_cell.length_b   1.000
_cell.length_c   1.000
_cell.angle_alpha   90.00
_cell.angle_beta   90.00
_cell.angle_gamma   90.00
#
_symmetry.space_group_name_H-M   'P 1'
#
loop_
_entity.id
_entity.type
_entity.pdbx_description
1 polymer ?
#
loop_
_entity_poly.entity_id
_entity_poly.type
_entity_poly.pdbx_seq_one_letter_code
_entity_poly.pdbx_strand_id
1 'polypeptide(L)'
;QARTRYTVYAGIARQEGNERVARLFEETAANEAVHAECFLRELRALGIPGTVPDLTESFSMETGTTAENLRYAAEGERQEYSVLYPEFARVAAEEGFDSAARLWAHISRAEEGHERLFRRLERGMSTAEVPEGMWRCMNCGYVYETAELPEHCPVCGKGPGWQQPEGKK
;
A
#
# COMPACT_ATOMS: atom_id res chain seq x y z
N GLN A 1 9.93 5.90 1.20
CA GLN A 1 10.01 6.50 -0.14
C GLN A 1 8.61 6.69 -0.73
N ALA A 2 7.78 5.65 -0.86
CA ALA A 2 6.43 5.69 -1.43
C ALA A 2 5.54 6.77 -0.79
N ARG A 3 5.46 6.81 0.55
CA ARG A 3 4.72 7.84 1.29
C ARG A 3 5.08 9.26 0.86
N THR A 4 6.38 9.59 0.75
CA THR A 4 6.84 10.93 0.33
C THR A 4 6.43 11.23 -1.11
N ARG A 5 6.61 10.26 -1.99
CA ARG A 5 6.24 10.35 -3.41
C ARG A 5 4.74 10.66 -3.54
N TYR A 6 3.87 9.91 -2.88
CA TYR A 6 2.42 10.10 -2.96
C TYR A 6 1.95 11.41 -2.32
N THR A 7 2.63 11.87 -1.27
CA THR A 7 2.37 13.21 -0.70
C THR A 7 2.63 14.33 -1.72
N VAL A 8 3.73 14.23 -2.48
CA VAL A 8 4.05 15.20 -3.54
C VAL A 8 3.04 15.09 -4.69
N TYR A 9 2.71 13.87 -5.13
CA TYR A 9 1.76 13.64 -6.22
C TYR A 9 0.35 14.16 -5.87
N ALA A 10 -0.08 14.02 -4.62
CA ALA A 10 -1.32 14.59 -4.14
C ALA A 10 -1.35 16.12 -4.29
N GLY A 11 -0.24 16.78 -3.94
CA GLY A 11 -0.09 18.23 -4.11
C GLY A 11 -0.21 18.67 -5.57
N ILE A 12 0.45 17.96 -6.48
CA ILE A 12 0.39 18.22 -7.93
C ILE A 12 -1.03 18.02 -8.46
N ALA A 13 -1.67 16.87 -8.10
CA ALA A 13 -3.03 16.59 -8.55
C ALA A 13 -4.03 17.66 -8.09
N ARG A 14 -3.86 18.20 -6.88
CA ARG A 14 -4.69 19.28 -6.37
C ARG A 14 -4.48 20.59 -7.12
N GLN A 15 -3.22 20.92 -7.46
CA GLN A 15 -2.90 22.11 -8.27
C GLN A 15 -3.50 22.00 -9.69
N GLU A 16 -3.60 20.80 -10.24
CA GLU A 16 -4.23 20.54 -11.54
C GLU A 16 -5.76 20.38 -11.47
N GLY A 17 -6.37 20.56 -10.28
CA GLY A 17 -7.83 20.47 -10.08
C GLY A 17 -8.35 19.03 -9.99
N ASN A 18 -7.47 18.03 -9.86
CA ASN A 18 -7.83 16.61 -9.78
C ASN A 18 -8.01 16.16 -8.32
N GLU A 19 -8.96 16.73 -7.60
CA GLU A 19 -9.19 16.48 -6.17
C GLU A 19 -9.41 15.00 -5.84
N ARG A 20 -10.03 14.26 -6.75
CA ARG A 20 -10.26 12.81 -6.58
C ARG A 20 -8.95 12.02 -6.58
N VAL A 21 -8.04 12.35 -7.50
CA VAL A 21 -6.72 11.74 -7.58
C VAL A 21 -5.86 12.15 -6.39
N ALA A 22 -5.94 13.42 -5.99
CA ALA A 22 -5.24 13.91 -4.81
C ALA A 22 -5.61 13.12 -3.55
N ARG A 23 -6.91 12.88 -3.33
CA ARG A 23 -7.40 12.07 -2.20
C ARG A 23 -6.88 10.63 -2.23
N LEU A 24 -6.86 9.98 -3.39
CA LEU A 24 -6.31 8.63 -3.50
C LEU A 24 -4.82 8.61 -3.13
N PHE A 25 -4.03 9.56 -3.62
CA PHE A 25 -2.62 9.65 -3.25
C PHE A 25 -2.42 9.90 -1.75
N GLU A 26 -3.22 10.75 -1.12
CA GLU A 26 -3.17 10.98 0.33
C GLU A 26 -3.53 9.72 1.13
N GLU A 27 -4.57 9.01 0.71
CA GLU A 27 -4.98 7.74 1.31
C GLU A 27 -3.87 6.69 1.21
N THR A 28 -3.30 6.52 0.01
CA THR A 28 -2.20 5.58 -0.19
C THR A 28 -0.96 6.00 0.60
N ALA A 29 -0.61 7.28 0.66
CA ALA A 29 0.48 7.77 1.50
C ALA A 29 0.26 7.45 3.00
N ALA A 30 -0.97 7.48 3.48
CA ALA A 30 -1.31 7.07 4.84
C ALA A 30 -1.17 5.54 5.03
N ASN A 31 -1.58 4.73 4.04
CA ASN A 31 -1.38 3.28 4.06
C ASN A 31 0.12 2.92 4.13
N GLU A 32 0.97 3.61 3.35
CA GLU A 32 2.42 3.43 3.38
C GLU A 32 3.05 3.72 4.76
N ALA A 33 2.52 4.71 5.47
CA ALA A 33 2.96 4.96 6.85
C ALA A 33 2.64 3.77 7.77
N VAL A 34 1.49 3.12 7.58
CA VAL A 34 1.10 1.93 8.34
C VAL A 34 1.95 0.72 7.98
N HIS A 35 2.33 0.56 6.70
CA HIS A 35 3.28 -0.49 6.29
C HIS A 35 4.62 -0.33 7.01
N ALA A 36 5.15 0.88 7.06
CA ALA A 36 6.38 1.18 7.82
C ALA A 36 6.24 0.86 9.32
N GLU A 37 5.09 1.17 9.95
CA GLU A 37 4.80 0.79 11.34
C GLU A 37 4.76 -0.74 11.52
N CYS A 38 4.19 -1.48 10.56
CA CYS A 38 4.16 -2.94 10.60
C CYS A 38 5.58 -3.53 10.53
N PHE A 39 6.42 -3.05 9.63
CA PHE A 39 7.82 -3.48 9.52
C PHE A 39 8.60 -3.15 10.78
N LEU A 40 8.45 -1.96 11.35
CA LEU A 40 9.11 -1.58 12.59
C LEU A 40 8.68 -2.45 13.78
N ARG A 41 7.39 -2.80 13.85
CA ARG A 41 6.87 -3.73 14.86
C ARG A 41 7.49 -5.11 14.71
N GLU A 42 7.62 -5.61 13.49
CA GLU A 42 8.26 -6.90 13.21
C GLU A 42 9.74 -6.91 13.59
N LEU A 43 10.51 -5.90 13.23
CA LEU A 43 11.91 -5.75 13.62
C LEU A 43 12.07 -5.81 15.14
N ARG A 44 11.21 -5.14 15.88
CA ARG A 44 11.21 -5.18 17.36
C ARG A 44 10.89 -6.56 17.90
N ALA A 45 9.92 -7.26 17.31
CA ALA A 45 9.55 -8.62 17.69
C ALA A 45 10.69 -9.62 17.47
N LEU A 46 11.51 -9.39 16.44
CA LEU A 46 12.72 -10.17 16.15
C LEU A 46 13.91 -9.80 17.04
N GLY A 47 13.75 -8.88 17.99
CA GLY A 47 14.81 -8.44 18.90
C GLY A 47 15.85 -7.52 18.26
N ILE A 48 15.58 -7.02 17.06
CA ILE A 48 16.44 -6.04 16.40
C ILE A 48 16.22 -4.68 17.07
N PRO A 49 17.26 -4.00 17.58
CA PRO A 49 17.11 -2.72 18.25
C PRO A 49 16.39 -1.71 17.38
N GLY A 50 15.39 -1.04 17.94
CA GLY A 50 14.56 -0.05 17.22
C GLY A 50 15.28 1.26 16.88
N THR A 51 16.55 1.40 17.21
CA THR A 51 17.43 2.45 16.72
C THR A 51 18.01 2.01 15.38
N VAL A 52 17.33 2.37 14.32
CA VAL A 52 17.91 2.28 12.98
C VAL A 52 19.13 3.18 12.99
N PRO A 53 20.34 2.70 12.63
CA PRO A 53 21.48 3.58 12.40
C PRO A 53 21.07 4.65 11.40
N ASP A 54 21.65 5.86 11.51
CA ASP A 54 21.38 6.95 10.57
C ASP A 54 21.54 6.46 9.13
N LEU A 55 20.41 6.12 8.51
CA LEU A 55 20.36 5.72 7.11
C LEU A 55 20.08 6.96 6.27
N THR A 56 21.11 7.42 5.57
CA THR A 56 20.95 8.43 4.53
C THR A 56 20.90 7.71 3.19
N GLU A 57 19.72 7.67 2.58
CA GLU A 57 19.53 7.14 1.25
C GLU A 57 19.06 8.23 0.30
N SER A 58 19.66 8.26 -0.88
CA SER A 58 19.16 9.11 -1.97
C SER A 58 18.32 8.25 -2.91
N PHE A 59 17.13 8.72 -3.20
CA PHE A 59 16.27 8.08 -4.20
C PHE A 59 15.81 9.11 -5.24
N SER A 60 15.71 8.68 -6.48
CA SER A 60 15.13 9.49 -7.55
C SER A 60 13.62 9.54 -7.36
N MET A 61 13.05 10.73 -7.47
CA MET A 61 11.61 10.94 -7.47
C MET A 61 11.23 11.57 -8.80
N GLU A 62 10.71 10.76 -9.70
CA GLU A 62 10.10 11.27 -10.92
C GLU A 62 8.81 11.99 -10.59
N THR A 63 8.62 13.18 -11.16
CA THR A 63 7.40 13.97 -11.04
C THR A 63 6.98 14.46 -12.41
N GLY A 64 5.68 14.51 -12.64
CA GLY A 64 5.09 14.98 -13.88
C GLY A 64 3.66 15.47 -13.64
N THR A 65 2.85 15.46 -14.66
CA THR A 65 1.42 15.71 -14.59
C THR A 65 0.71 14.65 -13.72
N THR A 66 -0.50 14.92 -13.28
CA THR A 66 -1.32 13.95 -12.54
C THR A 66 -1.39 12.59 -13.24
N ALA A 67 -1.57 12.58 -14.56
CA ALA A 67 -1.64 11.33 -15.34
C ALA A 67 -0.30 10.56 -15.35
N GLU A 68 0.81 11.27 -15.47
CA GLU A 68 2.14 10.66 -15.40
C GLU A 68 2.44 10.13 -14.00
N ASN A 69 2.07 10.89 -12.96
CA ASN A 69 2.24 10.48 -11.57
C ASN A 69 1.42 9.24 -11.21
N LEU A 70 0.20 9.08 -11.74
CA LEU A 70 -0.59 7.86 -11.60
C LEU A 70 0.13 6.66 -12.23
N ARG A 71 0.75 6.84 -13.40
CA ARG A 71 1.51 5.80 -14.08
C ARG A 71 2.78 5.42 -13.32
N TYR A 72 3.55 6.40 -12.84
CA TYR A 72 4.73 6.16 -12.01
C TYR A 72 4.38 5.44 -10.71
N ALA A 73 3.30 5.85 -10.05
CA ALA A 73 2.80 5.19 -8.85
C ALA A 73 2.43 3.73 -9.13
N ALA A 74 1.60 3.49 -10.15
CA ALA A 74 1.18 2.13 -10.51
C ALA A 74 2.36 1.22 -10.87
N GLU A 75 3.39 1.74 -11.54
CA GLU A 75 4.59 0.96 -11.88
C GLU A 75 5.43 0.65 -10.64
N GLY A 76 5.55 1.59 -9.70
CA GLY A 76 6.22 1.37 -8.43
C GLY A 76 5.57 0.27 -7.62
N GLU A 77 4.24 0.35 -7.41
CA GLU A 77 3.48 -0.68 -6.71
C GLU A 77 3.62 -2.05 -7.39
N ARG A 78 3.54 -2.08 -8.74
CA ARG A 78 3.73 -3.32 -9.49
C ARG A 78 5.09 -3.95 -9.22
N GLN A 79 6.15 -3.16 -9.18
CA GLN A 79 7.49 -3.65 -8.86
C GLN A 79 7.57 -4.20 -7.43
N GLU A 80 6.93 -3.54 -6.47
CA GLU A 80 6.92 -3.97 -5.08
C GLU A 80 6.20 -5.31 -4.92
N TYR A 81 4.95 -5.44 -5.40
CA TYR A 81 4.20 -6.67 -5.19
C TYR A 81 4.62 -7.85 -6.08
N SER A 82 5.17 -7.60 -7.28
CA SER A 82 5.49 -8.69 -8.21
C SER A 82 6.96 -9.13 -8.17
N VAL A 83 7.86 -8.32 -7.61
CA VAL A 83 9.30 -8.60 -7.60
C VAL A 83 9.89 -8.48 -6.20
N LEU A 84 9.81 -7.31 -5.56
CA LEU A 84 10.58 -7.03 -4.36
C LEU A 84 10.04 -7.78 -3.13
N TYR A 85 8.76 -7.66 -2.83
CA TYR A 85 8.19 -8.23 -1.61
C TYR A 85 8.07 -9.76 -1.66
N PRO A 86 7.75 -10.40 -2.82
CA PRO A 86 7.89 -11.85 -2.95
C PRO A 86 9.30 -12.36 -2.68
N GLU A 87 10.33 -11.64 -3.16
CA GLU A 87 11.72 -12.01 -2.90
C GLU A 87 12.08 -11.84 -1.42
N PHE A 88 11.67 -10.74 -0.79
CA PHE A 88 11.90 -10.54 0.65
C PHE A 88 11.17 -11.61 1.49
N ALA A 89 9.96 -11.98 1.11
CA ALA A 89 9.21 -13.05 1.76
C ALA A 89 9.93 -14.41 1.63
N ARG A 90 10.47 -14.71 0.44
CA ARG A 90 11.24 -15.94 0.19
C ARG A 90 12.49 -16.00 1.06
N VAL A 91 13.31 -14.93 1.04
CA VAL A 91 14.54 -14.85 1.85
C VAL A 91 14.23 -14.98 3.33
N ALA A 92 13.23 -14.26 3.83
CA ALA A 92 12.82 -14.33 5.23
C ALA A 92 12.42 -15.78 5.64
N ALA A 93 11.70 -16.49 4.77
CA ALA A 93 11.33 -17.90 5.03
C ALA A 93 12.56 -18.81 5.04
N GLU A 94 13.49 -18.64 4.11
CA GLU A 94 14.73 -19.42 4.05
C GLU A 94 15.64 -19.21 5.27
N GLU A 95 15.62 -17.98 5.83
CA GLU A 95 16.35 -17.63 7.04
C GLU A 95 15.60 -18.00 8.34
N GLY A 96 14.39 -18.56 8.25
CA GLY A 96 13.58 -18.99 9.39
C GLY A 96 12.78 -17.87 10.06
N PHE A 97 12.62 -16.71 9.42
CA PHE A 97 11.81 -15.59 9.88
C PHE A 97 10.37 -15.68 9.36
N ASP A 98 9.65 -16.72 9.73
CA ASP A 98 8.30 -17.00 9.21
C ASP A 98 7.30 -15.87 9.40
N SER A 99 7.38 -15.09 10.49
CA SER A 99 6.50 -13.95 10.74
C SER A 99 6.76 -12.82 9.76
N ALA A 100 8.03 -12.52 9.49
CA ALA A 100 8.44 -11.54 8.50
C ALA A 100 8.05 -11.96 7.09
N ALA A 101 8.24 -13.24 6.73
CA ALA A 101 7.82 -13.77 5.45
C ALA A 101 6.32 -13.58 5.20
N ARG A 102 5.48 -13.91 6.20
CA ARG A 102 4.03 -13.68 6.14
C ARG A 102 3.68 -12.18 6.03
N LEU A 103 4.37 -11.32 6.77
CA LEU A 103 4.15 -9.87 6.70
C LEU A 103 4.42 -9.33 5.29
N TRP A 104 5.56 -9.68 4.69
CA TRP A 104 5.89 -9.30 3.31
C TRP A 104 4.83 -9.77 2.31
N ALA A 105 4.41 -11.03 2.42
CA ALA A 105 3.37 -11.59 1.54
C ALA A 105 2.02 -10.85 1.68
N HIS A 106 1.65 -10.44 2.89
CA HIS A 106 0.41 -9.70 3.13
C HIS A 106 0.49 -8.27 2.60
N ILE A 107 1.61 -7.55 2.86
CA ILE A 107 1.77 -6.19 2.36
C ILE A 107 1.82 -6.19 0.83
N SER A 108 2.51 -7.16 0.22
CA SER A 108 2.49 -7.36 -1.24
C SER A 108 1.07 -7.35 -1.84
N ARG A 109 0.09 -7.93 -1.16
CA ARG A 109 -1.33 -7.89 -1.61
C ARG A 109 -1.97 -6.50 -1.44
N ALA A 110 -1.51 -5.70 -0.49
CA ALA A 110 -1.95 -4.31 -0.37
C ALA A 110 -1.45 -3.47 -1.56
N GLU A 111 -0.17 -3.65 -1.95
CA GLU A 111 0.42 -2.93 -3.07
C GLU A 111 -0.22 -3.32 -4.41
N GLU A 112 -0.59 -4.59 -4.60
CA GLU A 112 -1.41 -4.99 -5.75
C GLU A 112 -2.77 -4.24 -5.78
N GLY A 113 -3.37 -4.02 -4.61
CA GLY A 113 -4.58 -3.20 -4.44
C GLY A 113 -4.35 -1.74 -4.83
N HIS A 114 -3.24 -1.14 -4.39
CA HIS A 114 -2.85 0.23 -4.73
C HIS A 114 -2.65 0.40 -6.24
N GLU A 115 -1.89 -0.51 -6.88
CA GLU A 115 -1.72 -0.48 -8.34
C GLU A 115 -3.05 -0.47 -9.08
N ARG A 116 -3.97 -1.37 -8.72
CA ARG A 116 -5.29 -1.44 -9.35
C ARG A 116 -6.04 -0.13 -9.25
N LEU A 117 -5.99 0.55 -8.09
CA LEU A 117 -6.65 1.84 -7.89
C LEU A 117 -6.02 2.94 -8.76
N PHE A 118 -4.67 3.02 -8.83
CA PHE A 118 -3.97 3.98 -9.68
C PHE A 118 -4.29 3.74 -11.16
N ARG A 119 -4.25 2.49 -11.64
CA ARG A 119 -4.61 2.14 -13.02
C ARG A 119 -6.06 2.46 -13.37
N ARG A 120 -6.98 2.31 -12.43
CA ARG A 120 -8.39 2.68 -12.64
C ARG A 120 -8.54 4.18 -12.83
N LEU A 121 -7.90 5.01 -11.99
CA LEU A 121 -7.93 6.46 -12.16
C LEU A 121 -7.20 6.93 -13.42
N GLU A 122 -6.09 6.31 -13.78
CA GLU A 122 -5.38 6.57 -15.04
C GLU A 122 -6.32 6.38 -16.25
N ARG A 123 -7.23 5.39 -16.20
CA ARG A 123 -8.23 5.12 -17.24
C ARG A 123 -9.52 5.93 -17.09
N GLY A 124 -9.59 6.86 -16.16
CA GLY A 124 -10.80 7.65 -15.89
C GLY A 124 -11.93 6.87 -15.22
N MET A 125 -11.66 5.68 -14.66
CA MET A 125 -12.65 4.82 -14.02
C MET A 125 -12.85 5.17 -12.55
N SER A 126 -13.99 4.74 -11.96
CA SER A 126 -14.23 4.90 -10.52
C SER A 126 -13.30 4.00 -9.69
N THR A 127 -12.87 4.48 -8.53
CA THR A 127 -12.14 3.69 -7.52
C THR A 127 -13.07 2.99 -6.53
N ALA A 128 -14.37 3.32 -6.57
CA ALA A 128 -15.37 2.77 -5.65
C ALA A 128 -15.70 1.28 -5.90
N GLU A 129 -15.25 0.70 -7.01
CA GLU A 129 -15.53 -0.70 -7.33
C GLU A 129 -14.39 -1.60 -6.84
N VAL A 130 -14.47 -2.06 -5.60
CA VAL A 130 -13.80 -3.28 -5.17
C VAL A 130 -14.64 -4.45 -5.70
N PRO A 131 -14.06 -5.51 -6.29
CA PRO A 131 -14.84 -6.65 -6.78
C PRO A 131 -15.75 -7.24 -5.70
N GLU A 132 -16.91 -7.78 -6.09
CA GLU A 132 -17.82 -8.44 -5.17
C GLU A 132 -17.09 -9.54 -4.39
N GLY A 133 -17.27 -9.59 -3.06
CA GLY A 133 -16.57 -10.53 -2.18
C GLY A 133 -15.17 -10.08 -1.74
N MET A 134 -14.70 -8.93 -2.19
CA MET A 134 -13.45 -8.33 -1.71
C MET A 134 -13.72 -7.19 -0.72
N TRP A 135 -12.85 -7.08 0.27
CA TRP A 135 -12.88 -6.03 1.29
C TRP A 135 -11.52 -5.36 1.38
N ARG A 136 -11.50 -4.06 1.53
CA ARG A 136 -10.26 -3.30 1.70
C ARG A 136 -10.17 -2.75 3.11
N CYS A 137 -9.05 -2.99 3.78
CA CYS A 137 -8.74 -2.33 5.04
C CYS A 137 -8.41 -0.86 4.77
N MET A 138 -9.20 0.06 5.31
CA MET A 138 -9.00 1.51 5.10
C MET A 138 -7.75 2.05 5.78
N ASN A 139 -7.17 1.29 6.74
CA ASN A 139 -5.98 1.72 7.44
C ASN A 139 -4.67 1.38 6.70
N CYS A 140 -4.57 0.19 6.08
CA CYS A 140 -3.33 -0.27 5.44
C CYS A 140 -3.49 -0.71 3.98
N GLY A 141 -4.64 -0.51 3.36
CA GLY A 141 -4.88 -0.86 1.96
C GLY A 141 -5.06 -2.36 1.68
N TYR A 142 -4.78 -3.25 2.65
CA TYR A 142 -4.85 -4.69 2.45
C TYR A 142 -6.20 -5.15 1.93
N VAL A 143 -6.21 -5.92 0.85
CA VAL A 143 -7.43 -6.47 0.25
C VAL A 143 -7.63 -7.89 0.73
N TYR A 144 -8.81 -8.15 1.28
CA TYR A 144 -9.22 -9.43 1.82
C TYR A 144 -10.37 -10.02 1.02
N GLU A 145 -10.19 -11.24 0.54
CA GLU A 145 -11.21 -11.99 -0.19
C GLU A 145 -11.84 -13.01 0.77
N THR A 146 -13.03 -12.72 1.27
CA THR A 146 -13.73 -13.57 2.23
C THR A 146 -15.21 -13.27 2.28
N ALA A 147 -16.00 -14.27 2.63
CA ALA A 147 -17.41 -14.12 2.97
C ALA A 147 -17.60 -13.55 4.40
N GLU A 148 -16.65 -13.81 5.30
CA GLU A 148 -16.70 -13.35 6.68
C GLU A 148 -15.48 -12.48 6.99
N LEU A 149 -15.73 -11.23 7.41
CA LEU A 149 -14.66 -10.31 7.76
C LEU A 149 -14.05 -10.64 9.13
N PRO A 150 -12.72 -10.63 9.25
CA PRO A 150 -12.10 -10.74 10.54
C PRO A 150 -12.37 -9.49 11.38
N GLU A 151 -12.46 -9.64 12.69
CA GLU A 151 -12.62 -8.54 13.64
C GLU A 151 -11.47 -7.53 13.53
N HIS A 152 -10.27 -8.04 13.24
CA HIS A 152 -9.06 -7.23 13.09
C HIS A 152 -8.34 -7.56 11.78
N CYS A 153 -7.76 -6.54 11.15
CA CYS A 153 -6.97 -6.73 9.93
C CYS A 153 -5.74 -7.60 10.23
N PRO A 154 -5.51 -8.69 9.47
CA PRO A 154 -4.38 -9.59 9.71
C PRO A 154 -3.00 -8.94 9.49
N VAL A 155 -2.95 -7.81 8.79
CA VAL A 155 -1.70 -7.06 8.51
C VAL A 155 -1.41 -6.04 9.58
N CYS A 156 -2.30 -5.07 9.76
CA CYS A 156 -2.03 -3.95 10.68
C CYS A 156 -2.58 -4.15 12.10
N GLY A 157 -3.41 -5.16 12.33
CA GLY A 157 -4.02 -5.46 13.62
C GLY A 157 -5.12 -4.51 14.05
N LYS A 158 -5.48 -3.52 13.23
CA LYS A 158 -6.57 -2.59 13.56
C LYS A 158 -7.94 -3.16 13.13
N GLY A 159 -8.96 -2.90 13.92
CA GLY A 159 -10.37 -3.24 13.63
C GLY A 159 -11.28 -2.03 13.84
N PRO A 160 -12.57 -2.15 13.51
CA PRO A 160 -13.09 -2.45 12.19
C PRO A 160 -12.98 -1.23 11.28
N GLY A 161 -12.36 -1.34 10.15
CA GLY A 161 -12.20 -0.29 9.14
C GLY A 161 -12.19 -0.88 7.74
N TRP A 162 -13.14 -1.80 7.49
CA TRP A 162 -13.30 -2.43 6.19
C TRP A 162 -14.24 -1.62 5.30
N GLN A 163 -13.80 -1.33 4.08
CA GLN A 163 -14.67 -0.78 3.06
C GLN A 163 -15.22 -1.91 2.20
N GLN A 164 -16.54 -2.02 2.22
CA GLN A 164 -17.25 -2.81 1.23
C GLN A 164 -17.24 -2.08 -0.11
N PRO A 165 -17.16 -2.80 -1.24
CA PRO A 165 -17.48 -2.19 -2.51
C PRO A 165 -18.89 -1.60 -2.44
N GLU A 166 -19.06 -0.37 -2.88
CA GLU A 166 -20.41 0.15 -3.08
C GLU A 166 -21.09 -0.71 -4.14
N GLY A 167 -21.95 -1.62 -3.68
CA GLY A 167 -22.80 -2.39 -4.55
C GLY A 167 -23.64 -1.44 -5.38
N LYS A 168 -23.78 -1.71 -6.66
CA LYS A 168 -24.78 -1.03 -7.50
C LYS A 168 -26.11 -1.17 -6.79
N LYS A 169 -26.69 -0.03 -6.35
CA LYS A 169 -28.11 0.06 -6.08
C LYS A 169 -28.88 -0.03 -7.38
#